data_2197f2747a517a373f5cc7cc2afb4bfa
#
_entry.id   2197f2747a517a373f5cc7cc2afb4bfa
#
_cell.length_a   1.000
_cell.length_b   1.000
_cell.length_c   1.000
_cell.angle_alpha   90.00
_cell.angle_beta   90.00
_cell.angle_gamma   90.00
#
_symmetry.space_group_name_H-M   'P 1'
#
loop_
_entity.id
_entity.type
_entity.pdbx_description
1 polymer ?
#
loop_
_entity_poly.entity_id
_entity_poly.type
_entity_poly.pdbx_seq_one_letter_code
_entity_poly.pdbx_strand_id
1 'polypeptide(L)'
;AQLLNPDRHASENFPHQVMELQAWVTGEPIPAGHPGHGVFAYPSGPTSPDVWMLGSSDYGAQLAAHLGLPYAFAYFITDGQGADNALNLYRANYRPSQANPKPRATVCVWALTADTEDEAWRLFQSRARWRMDRNLGRIGPLLPPDQAVRDYTASEQVAMAELRANALVGSASQVADKLRRLAERLSVDELVVITWTHEAAAQARSYELLAQEFSLTP
;
A
#
# COMPACT_ATOMS: atom_id res chain seq x y z
N ALA A 1 2.43 -12.47 -14.54
CA ALA A 1 2.26 -11.19 -15.25
C ALA A 1 1.94 -11.43 -16.74
N GLN A 2 2.75 -12.20 -17.48
CA GLN A 2 2.57 -12.43 -18.93
C GLN A 2 1.22 -13.10 -19.33
N LEU A 3 0.59 -13.85 -18.43
CA LEU A 3 -0.73 -14.45 -18.68
C LEU A 3 -1.87 -13.43 -18.61
N LEU A 4 -1.69 -12.37 -17.79
CA LEU A 4 -2.71 -11.32 -17.61
C LEU A 4 -2.50 -10.15 -18.57
N ASN A 5 -1.26 -9.90 -18.96
CA ASN A 5 -0.90 -8.90 -19.95
C ASN A 5 0.20 -9.45 -20.87
N PRO A 6 -0.17 -9.92 -22.08
CA PRO A 6 0.77 -10.47 -23.04
C PRO A 6 1.67 -9.41 -23.71
N ASP A 7 1.36 -8.11 -23.54
CA ASP A 7 2.19 -7.04 -24.07
C ASP A 7 3.54 -6.99 -23.35
N ARG A 8 4.61 -7.22 -24.09
CA ARG A 8 5.99 -7.17 -23.58
C ARG A 8 6.42 -5.75 -23.21
N HIS A 9 5.76 -4.74 -23.76
CA HIS A 9 6.00 -3.30 -23.52
C HIS A 9 5.02 -2.69 -22.52
N ALA A 10 4.23 -3.51 -21.82
CA ALA A 10 3.23 -3.03 -20.86
C ALA A 10 3.79 -2.03 -19.84
N SER A 11 5.02 -2.24 -19.38
CA SER A 11 5.67 -1.33 -18.43
C SER A 11 6.04 0.01 -19.07
N GLU A 12 6.42 0.02 -20.35
CA GLU A 12 6.74 1.23 -21.10
C GLU A 12 5.47 2.02 -21.43
N ASN A 13 4.38 1.29 -21.71
CA ASN A 13 3.06 1.85 -22.04
C ASN A 13 2.26 2.28 -20.79
N PHE A 14 2.74 1.95 -19.59
CA PHE A 14 2.00 2.23 -18.34
C PHE A 14 1.56 3.69 -18.17
N PRO A 15 2.38 4.72 -18.46
CA PRO A 15 1.94 6.10 -18.38
C PRO A 15 0.73 6.41 -19.29
N HIS A 16 0.72 5.90 -20.52
CA HIS A 16 -0.40 6.06 -21.44
C HIS A 16 -1.65 5.35 -20.94
N GLN A 17 -1.52 4.13 -20.41
CA GLN A 17 -2.64 3.38 -19.83
C GLN A 17 -3.28 4.12 -18.64
N VAL A 18 -2.48 4.82 -17.83
CA VAL A 18 -2.99 5.66 -16.73
C VAL A 18 -3.79 6.85 -17.29
N MET A 19 -3.29 7.52 -18.33
CA MET A 19 -4.02 8.63 -18.97
C MET A 19 -5.33 8.15 -19.63
N GLU A 20 -5.33 6.99 -20.28
CA GLU A 20 -6.52 6.36 -20.82
C GLU A 20 -7.55 6.04 -19.73
N LEU A 21 -7.10 5.46 -18.61
CA LEU A 21 -7.97 5.20 -17.47
C LEU A 21 -8.58 6.50 -16.93
N GLN A 22 -7.80 7.57 -16.80
CA GLN A 22 -8.31 8.88 -16.39
C GLN A 22 -9.38 9.37 -17.36
N ALA A 23 -9.13 9.34 -18.67
CA ALA A 23 -10.11 9.77 -19.66
C ALA A 23 -11.42 8.97 -19.56
N TRP A 24 -11.35 7.65 -19.41
CA TRP A 24 -12.57 6.83 -19.27
C TRP A 24 -13.35 7.12 -17.98
N VAL A 25 -12.69 7.30 -16.83
CA VAL A 25 -13.40 7.54 -15.56
C VAL A 25 -13.94 8.97 -15.45
N THR A 26 -13.31 9.94 -16.12
CA THR A 26 -13.78 11.34 -16.16
C THR A 26 -14.77 11.61 -17.30
N GLY A 27 -14.90 10.69 -18.25
CA GLY A 27 -15.73 10.86 -19.45
C GLY A 27 -15.09 11.73 -20.52
N GLU A 28 -13.79 12.02 -20.43
CA GLU A 28 -13.07 12.72 -21.48
C GLU A 28 -12.96 11.86 -22.74
N PRO A 29 -13.03 12.46 -23.95
CA PRO A 29 -12.97 11.69 -25.17
C PRO A 29 -11.58 11.09 -25.41
N ILE A 30 -11.54 9.80 -25.71
CA ILE A 30 -10.33 9.14 -26.21
C ILE A 30 -10.01 9.65 -27.61
N PRO A 31 -8.75 10.02 -27.93
CA PRO A 31 -8.38 10.62 -29.22
C PRO A 31 -8.77 9.76 -30.43
N ALA A 32 -9.12 10.42 -31.54
CA ALA A 32 -9.34 9.74 -32.80
C ALA A 32 -8.08 8.98 -33.23
N GLY A 33 -8.24 7.76 -33.70
CA GLY A 33 -7.13 6.86 -34.06
C GLY A 33 -6.68 5.91 -32.95
N HIS A 34 -7.10 6.11 -31.70
CA HIS A 34 -6.88 5.16 -30.64
C HIS A 34 -7.84 3.96 -30.74
N PRO A 35 -7.40 2.71 -30.46
CA PRO A 35 -8.27 1.53 -30.56
C PRO A 35 -9.53 1.60 -29.69
N GLY A 36 -9.47 2.33 -28.58
CA GLY A 36 -10.61 2.58 -27.67
C GLY A 36 -11.47 3.79 -28.04
N HIS A 37 -11.24 4.46 -29.20
CA HIS A 37 -12.06 5.58 -29.62
C HIS A 37 -13.53 5.17 -29.80
N GLY A 38 -14.45 5.92 -29.17
CA GLY A 38 -15.87 5.60 -29.18
C GLY A 38 -16.29 4.55 -28.12
N VAL A 39 -15.37 4.05 -27.30
CA VAL A 39 -15.67 3.23 -26.12
C VAL A 39 -15.86 4.15 -24.90
N PHE A 40 -16.95 3.94 -24.17
CA PHE A 40 -17.32 4.73 -22.99
C PHE A 40 -17.43 3.85 -21.76
N ALA A 41 -17.00 4.38 -20.62
CA ALA A 41 -17.21 3.74 -19.32
C ALA A 41 -18.57 4.12 -18.74
N TYR A 42 -19.21 3.15 -18.11
CA TYR A 42 -20.49 3.33 -17.42
C TYR A 42 -20.43 2.79 -16.00
N PRO A 43 -21.21 3.33 -15.03
CA PRO A 43 -22.17 4.42 -15.19
C PRO A 43 -21.47 5.78 -15.42
N SER A 44 -21.99 6.59 -16.34
CA SER A 44 -21.57 7.99 -16.49
C SER A 44 -22.44 8.88 -15.59
N GLY A 45 -21.85 9.95 -15.04
CA GLY A 45 -22.57 10.84 -14.12
C GLY A 45 -21.78 12.10 -13.82
N PRO A 46 -22.30 12.96 -12.93
CA PRO A 46 -21.63 14.20 -12.55
C PRO A 46 -20.41 14.02 -11.65
N THR A 47 -20.16 12.78 -11.20
CA THR A 47 -19.02 12.42 -10.33
C THR A 47 -18.19 11.34 -10.98
N SER A 48 -16.89 11.39 -10.76
CA SER A 48 -15.92 10.34 -11.16
C SER A 48 -15.11 9.88 -9.95
N PRO A 49 -14.63 8.62 -9.94
CA PRO A 49 -13.73 8.17 -8.89
C PRO A 49 -12.38 8.89 -8.95
N ASP A 50 -11.80 9.15 -7.79
CA ASP A 50 -10.42 9.61 -7.70
C ASP A 50 -9.47 8.49 -8.15
N VAL A 51 -8.58 8.79 -9.08
CA VAL A 51 -7.53 7.87 -9.53
C VAL A 51 -6.27 8.13 -8.70
N TRP A 52 -5.84 7.14 -7.93
CA TRP A 52 -4.63 7.17 -7.13
C TRP A 52 -3.53 6.32 -7.73
N MET A 53 -2.31 6.84 -7.72
CA MET A 53 -1.13 6.08 -8.11
C MET A 53 -0.54 5.36 -6.88
N LEU A 54 -0.59 4.02 -6.86
CA LEU A 54 0.04 3.22 -5.82
C LEU A 54 1.39 2.68 -6.30
N GLY A 55 2.44 2.90 -5.52
CA GLY A 55 3.77 2.39 -5.85
C GLY A 55 4.72 2.40 -4.65
N SER A 56 5.83 1.66 -4.78
CA SER A 56 6.88 1.57 -3.75
C SER A 56 8.25 2.01 -4.28
N SER A 57 8.29 2.78 -5.36
CA SER A 57 9.51 3.21 -6.03
C SER A 57 9.45 4.68 -6.44
N ASP A 58 10.63 5.25 -6.68
CA ASP A 58 10.78 6.62 -7.17
C ASP A 58 10.07 6.84 -8.52
N TYR A 59 10.03 5.82 -9.38
CA TYR A 59 9.35 5.90 -10.66
C TYR A 59 7.85 6.18 -10.50
N GLY A 60 7.15 5.43 -9.63
CA GLY A 60 5.73 5.64 -9.38
C GLY A 60 5.44 7.03 -8.80
N ALA A 61 6.31 7.51 -7.90
CA ALA A 61 6.23 8.83 -7.30
C ALA A 61 6.38 9.95 -8.34
N GLN A 62 7.39 9.84 -9.21
CA GLN A 62 7.63 10.82 -10.28
C GLN A 62 6.52 10.82 -11.33
N LEU A 63 6.01 9.64 -11.70
CA LEU A 63 4.89 9.53 -12.65
C LEU A 63 3.62 10.16 -12.08
N ALA A 64 3.27 9.87 -10.82
CA ALA A 64 2.13 10.49 -10.14
C ALA A 64 2.26 12.03 -10.11
N ALA A 65 3.45 12.52 -9.75
CA ALA A 65 3.74 13.95 -9.73
C ALA A 65 3.60 14.59 -11.11
N HIS A 66 4.12 13.94 -12.16
CA HIS A 66 4.05 14.44 -13.54
C HIS A 66 2.62 14.50 -14.07
N LEU A 67 1.79 13.51 -13.73
CA LEU A 67 0.38 13.45 -14.15
C LEU A 67 -0.56 14.27 -13.24
N GLY A 68 -0.05 14.89 -12.17
CA GLY A 68 -0.87 15.63 -11.20
C GLY A 68 -1.87 14.73 -10.46
N LEU A 69 -1.49 13.49 -10.18
CA LEU A 69 -2.32 12.51 -9.49
C LEU A 69 -1.96 12.40 -8.02
N PRO A 70 -2.90 12.03 -7.15
CA PRO A 70 -2.61 11.61 -5.79
C PRO A 70 -1.70 10.39 -5.76
N TYR A 71 -0.81 10.31 -4.77
CA TYR A 71 0.18 9.24 -4.64
C TYR A 71 0.04 8.49 -3.32
N ALA A 72 -0.01 7.17 -3.41
CA ALA A 72 -0.01 6.26 -2.27
C ALA A 72 1.30 5.45 -2.26
N PHE A 73 2.13 5.62 -1.21
CA PHE A 73 3.33 4.82 -1.08
C PHE A 73 3.01 3.47 -0.45
N ALA A 74 3.36 2.39 -1.14
CA ALA A 74 3.13 1.01 -0.69
C ALA A 74 4.19 0.55 0.33
N TYR A 75 4.17 1.15 1.52
CA TYR A 75 5.08 0.88 2.63
C TYR A 75 5.12 -0.59 3.02
N PHE A 76 3.97 -1.28 2.95
CA PHE A 76 3.84 -2.71 3.27
C PHE A 76 4.64 -3.65 2.34
N ILE A 77 5.10 -3.17 1.18
CA ILE A 77 5.93 -3.95 0.25
C ILE A 77 7.40 -3.91 0.66
N THR A 78 7.90 -2.74 1.07
CA THR A 78 9.33 -2.48 1.31
C THR A 78 9.67 -2.35 2.79
N ASP A 79 8.68 -2.51 3.69
CA ASP A 79 8.79 -2.19 5.12
C ASP A 79 9.33 -0.76 5.37
N GLY A 80 8.95 0.15 4.44
CA GLY A 80 9.25 1.58 4.50
C GLY A 80 10.54 2.01 3.81
N GLN A 81 11.31 1.08 3.29
CA GLN A 81 12.53 1.45 2.56
C GLN A 81 12.17 2.31 1.34
N GLY A 82 12.81 3.47 1.23
CA GLY A 82 12.61 4.42 0.14
C GLY A 82 11.41 5.36 0.30
N ALA A 83 10.58 5.25 1.36
CA ALA A 83 9.38 6.05 1.53
C ALA A 83 9.67 7.57 1.57
N ASP A 84 10.65 7.99 2.37
CA ASP A 84 11.04 9.39 2.50
C ASP A 84 11.47 9.99 1.16
N ASN A 85 12.31 9.27 0.41
CA ASN A 85 12.79 9.72 -0.89
C ASN A 85 11.65 9.83 -1.91
N ALA A 86 10.80 8.79 -2.04
CA ALA A 86 9.70 8.77 -2.97
C ALA A 86 8.69 9.90 -2.71
N LEU A 87 8.32 10.12 -1.44
CA LEU A 87 7.39 11.19 -1.06
C LEU A 87 7.99 12.58 -1.30
N ASN A 88 9.28 12.77 -1.04
CA ASN A 88 9.97 14.02 -1.34
C ASN A 88 10.04 14.29 -2.85
N LEU A 89 10.39 13.27 -3.66
CA LEU A 89 10.39 13.36 -5.11
C LEU A 89 9.00 13.70 -5.65
N TYR A 90 7.95 13.05 -5.13
CA TYR A 90 6.57 13.34 -5.49
C TYR A 90 6.22 14.82 -5.26
N ARG A 91 6.47 15.33 -4.05
CA ARG A 91 6.15 16.71 -3.68
C ARG A 91 6.95 17.73 -4.48
N ALA A 92 8.26 17.50 -4.64
CA ALA A 92 9.17 18.41 -5.33
C ALA A 92 8.87 18.54 -6.83
N ASN A 93 8.35 17.48 -7.45
CA ASN A 93 8.10 17.45 -8.91
C ASN A 93 6.60 17.53 -9.27
N TYR A 94 5.74 17.77 -8.27
CA TYR A 94 4.30 17.78 -8.47
C TYR A 94 3.86 18.86 -9.46
N ARG A 95 3.07 18.46 -10.44
CA ARG A 95 2.44 19.36 -11.42
C ARG A 95 0.95 19.46 -11.10
N PRO A 96 0.46 20.63 -10.68
CA PRO A 96 -0.96 20.81 -10.41
C PRO A 96 -1.82 20.48 -11.61
N SER A 97 -2.93 19.77 -11.39
CA SER A 97 -4.00 19.55 -12.36
C SER A 97 -5.28 20.26 -11.90
N GLN A 98 -6.24 20.39 -12.80
CA GLN A 98 -7.53 20.98 -12.44
C GLN A 98 -8.23 20.18 -11.33
N ALA A 99 -8.19 18.86 -11.41
CA ALA A 99 -8.78 17.97 -10.41
C ALA A 99 -7.97 17.96 -9.09
N ASN A 100 -6.65 18.11 -9.16
CA ASN A 100 -5.76 18.06 -8.01
C ASN A 100 -4.82 19.28 -7.99
N PRO A 101 -5.25 20.44 -7.47
CA PRO A 101 -4.46 21.67 -7.46
C PRO A 101 -3.27 21.62 -6.48
N LYS A 102 -3.24 20.65 -5.58
CA LYS A 102 -2.17 20.44 -4.59
C LYS A 102 -1.77 18.96 -4.53
N PRO A 103 -0.51 18.65 -4.19
CA PRO A 103 -0.10 17.26 -3.98
C PRO A 103 -0.87 16.64 -2.81
N ARG A 104 -1.39 15.44 -3.02
CA ARG A 104 -2.06 14.61 -1.99
C ARG A 104 -1.30 13.31 -1.91
N ALA A 105 -0.79 12.98 -0.73
CA ALA A 105 -0.03 11.75 -0.51
C ALA A 105 -0.58 10.99 0.69
N THR A 106 -0.61 9.67 0.58
CA THR A 106 -0.88 8.74 1.67
C THR A 106 0.17 7.63 1.71
N VAL A 107 0.22 6.90 2.80
CA VAL A 107 1.11 5.76 2.97
C VAL A 107 0.32 4.53 3.37
N CYS A 108 0.44 3.47 2.57
CA CYS A 108 -0.22 2.20 2.84
C CYS A 108 0.69 1.31 3.67
N VAL A 109 0.36 1.11 4.94
CA VAL A 109 1.13 0.32 5.89
C VAL A 109 0.47 -1.02 6.17
N TRP A 110 1.28 -2.01 6.53
CA TRP A 110 0.77 -3.19 7.21
C TRP A 110 0.95 -3.01 8.72
N ALA A 111 -0.15 -3.12 9.47
CA ALA A 111 -0.14 -3.05 10.91
C ALA A 111 -1.01 -4.15 11.52
N LEU A 112 -0.74 -4.51 12.76
CA LEU A 112 -1.49 -5.54 13.49
C LEU A 112 -1.59 -5.18 14.97
N THR A 113 -2.81 -5.13 15.48
CA THR A 113 -3.09 -5.04 16.91
C THR A 113 -3.88 -6.25 17.40
N ALA A 114 -3.78 -6.53 18.67
CA ALA A 114 -4.63 -7.47 19.38
C ALA A 114 -4.97 -6.93 20.77
N ASP A 115 -5.81 -7.63 21.52
CA ASP A 115 -6.22 -7.24 22.88
C ASP A 115 -5.02 -7.18 23.84
N THR A 116 -3.97 -7.96 23.57
CA THR A 116 -2.68 -7.90 24.29
C THR A 116 -1.51 -7.82 23.32
N GLU A 117 -0.39 -7.27 23.77
CA GLU A 117 0.85 -7.22 23.00
C GLU A 117 1.35 -8.63 22.65
N ASP A 118 1.31 -9.57 23.60
CA ASP A 118 1.75 -10.96 23.40
C ASP A 118 0.94 -11.64 22.29
N GLU A 119 -0.37 -11.45 22.28
CA GLU A 119 -1.23 -11.99 21.22
C GLU A 119 -0.93 -11.36 19.86
N ALA A 120 -0.69 -10.06 19.79
CA ALA A 120 -0.29 -9.40 18.56
C ALA A 120 1.01 -10.00 18.01
N TRP A 121 1.99 -10.24 18.85
CA TRP A 121 3.26 -10.86 18.46
C TRP A 121 3.11 -12.35 18.10
N ARG A 122 2.17 -13.07 18.72
CA ARG A 122 1.82 -14.43 18.32
C ARG A 122 1.23 -14.45 16.91
N LEU A 123 0.23 -13.61 16.65
CA LEU A 123 -0.41 -13.49 15.33
C LEU A 123 0.58 -13.04 14.23
N PHE A 124 1.53 -12.18 14.58
CA PHE A 124 2.57 -11.71 13.67
C PHE A 124 3.42 -12.83 13.07
N GLN A 125 3.56 -13.98 13.75
CA GLN A 125 4.38 -15.11 13.28
C GLN A 125 3.94 -15.57 11.87
N SER A 126 2.66 -15.58 11.60
CA SER A 126 2.10 -15.93 10.27
C SER A 126 2.68 -15.05 9.17
N ARG A 127 2.62 -13.72 9.34
CA ARG A 127 3.15 -12.76 8.36
C ARG A 127 4.68 -12.80 8.31
N ALA A 128 5.33 -12.89 9.45
CA ALA A 128 6.78 -12.93 9.52
C ALA A 128 7.34 -14.13 8.74
N ARG A 129 6.77 -15.31 8.95
CA ARG A 129 7.11 -16.52 8.20
C ARG A 129 6.84 -16.36 6.71
N TRP A 130 5.67 -15.88 6.33
CA TRP A 130 5.31 -15.64 4.94
C TRP A 130 6.27 -14.65 4.27
N ARG A 131 6.64 -13.57 4.96
CA ARG A 131 7.58 -12.57 4.46
C ARG A 131 8.97 -13.15 4.21
N MET A 132 9.47 -13.95 5.15
CA MET A 132 10.75 -14.65 5.04
C MET A 132 10.75 -15.62 3.86
N ASP A 133 9.72 -16.44 3.76
CA ASP A 133 9.61 -17.42 2.67
C ASP A 133 9.49 -16.74 1.30
N ARG A 134 8.70 -15.66 1.20
CA ARG A 134 8.61 -14.85 -0.03
C ARG A 134 9.96 -14.27 -0.46
N ASN A 135 10.75 -13.75 0.49
CA ASN A 135 12.07 -13.21 0.19
C ASN A 135 13.05 -14.28 -0.32
N LEU A 136 12.82 -15.54 0.03
CA LEU A 136 13.54 -16.71 -0.47
C LEU A 136 12.92 -17.32 -1.76
N GLY A 137 11.93 -16.65 -2.35
CA GLY A 137 11.21 -17.15 -3.53
C GLY A 137 10.22 -18.29 -3.25
N ARG A 138 9.96 -18.59 -1.99
CA ARG A 138 9.02 -19.64 -1.54
C ARG A 138 7.64 -19.02 -1.34
N ILE A 139 6.81 -19.04 -2.36
CA ILE A 139 5.45 -18.48 -2.29
C ILE A 139 4.49 -19.56 -1.81
N GLY A 140 3.76 -19.28 -0.74
CA GLY A 140 2.77 -20.19 -0.14
C GLY A 140 1.66 -19.44 0.60
N PRO A 141 0.67 -20.17 1.15
CA PRO A 141 -0.39 -19.58 1.95
C PRO A 141 0.15 -19.03 3.28
N LEU A 142 -0.64 -18.18 3.90
CA LEU A 142 -0.39 -17.73 5.27
C LEU A 142 -0.68 -18.90 6.21
N LEU A 143 0.30 -19.32 7.00
CA LEU A 143 0.15 -20.42 7.95
C LEU A 143 -0.49 -19.94 9.26
N PRO A 144 -1.18 -20.81 10.00
CA PRO A 144 -1.57 -20.52 11.39
C PRO A 144 -0.36 -20.10 12.22
N PRO A 145 -0.49 -19.20 13.21
CA PRO A 145 0.63 -18.70 14.00
C PRO A 145 1.51 -19.81 14.58
N ASP A 146 0.90 -20.83 15.16
CA ASP A 146 1.60 -21.93 15.82
C ASP A 146 2.35 -22.85 14.83
N GLN A 147 1.94 -22.90 13.57
CA GLN A 147 2.61 -23.62 12.49
C GLN A 147 3.63 -22.73 11.73
N ALA A 148 3.57 -21.43 11.92
CA ALA A 148 4.50 -20.50 11.31
C ALA A 148 5.87 -20.48 11.98
N VAL A 149 5.95 -20.86 13.24
CA VAL A 149 7.20 -20.94 14.01
C VAL A 149 8.03 -22.13 13.54
N ARG A 150 9.32 -21.90 13.32
CA ARG A 150 10.32 -22.94 13.02
C ARG A 150 11.70 -22.50 13.50
N ASP A 151 12.64 -23.41 13.45
CA ASP A 151 14.05 -23.06 13.59
C ASP A 151 14.54 -22.24 12.40
N TYR A 152 15.20 -21.14 12.67
CA TYR A 152 15.78 -20.24 11.70
C TYR A 152 17.31 -20.37 11.71
N THR A 153 17.92 -20.30 10.54
CA THR A 153 19.38 -20.16 10.42
C THR A 153 19.83 -18.81 11.00
N ALA A 154 21.12 -18.66 11.28
CA ALA A 154 21.66 -17.42 11.84
C ALA A 154 21.32 -16.18 10.97
N SER A 155 21.41 -16.31 9.65
CA SER A 155 21.05 -15.22 8.73
C SER A 155 19.55 -14.91 8.74
N GLU A 156 18.70 -15.92 8.83
CA GLU A 156 17.25 -15.72 8.95
C GLU A 156 16.87 -15.10 10.31
N GLN A 157 17.59 -15.41 11.39
CA GLN A 157 17.38 -14.78 12.70
C GLN A 157 17.68 -13.28 12.66
N VAL A 158 18.74 -12.85 11.98
CA VAL A 158 19.05 -11.42 11.78
C VAL A 158 17.91 -10.75 10.99
N ALA A 159 17.51 -11.32 9.87
CA ALA A 159 16.41 -10.78 9.06
C ALA A 159 15.06 -10.73 9.83
N MET A 160 14.81 -11.74 10.68
CA MET A 160 13.62 -11.74 11.55
C MET A 160 13.69 -10.63 12.60
N ALA A 161 14.86 -10.39 13.19
CA ALA A 161 15.04 -9.31 14.16
C ALA A 161 14.80 -7.93 13.52
N GLU A 162 15.30 -7.69 12.31
CA GLU A 162 15.06 -6.46 11.54
C GLU A 162 13.57 -6.31 11.20
N LEU A 163 12.92 -7.39 10.75
CA LEU A 163 11.49 -7.38 10.46
C LEU A 163 10.65 -7.04 11.70
N ARG A 164 11.00 -7.59 12.87
CA ARG A 164 10.33 -7.27 14.13
C ARG A 164 10.57 -5.85 14.59
N ALA A 165 11.79 -5.32 14.46
CA ALA A 165 12.14 -3.98 14.87
C ALA A 165 11.35 -2.91 14.11
N ASN A 166 11.05 -3.16 12.83
CA ASN A 166 10.30 -2.25 11.96
C ASN A 166 8.78 -2.51 11.95
N ALA A 167 8.31 -3.55 12.66
CA ALA A 167 6.92 -3.94 12.60
C ALA A 167 5.99 -3.00 13.37
N LEU A 168 4.88 -2.64 12.74
CA LEU A 168 3.76 -1.91 13.36
C LEU A 168 2.84 -2.92 14.06
N VAL A 169 3.35 -3.55 15.13
CA VAL A 169 2.70 -4.63 15.88
C VAL A 169 2.72 -4.30 17.37
N GLY A 170 1.66 -4.65 18.08
CA GLY A 170 1.52 -4.45 19.51
C GLY A 170 0.08 -4.26 19.97
N SER A 171 -0.11 -3.71 21.15
CA SER A 171 -1.41 -3.24 21.61
C SER A 171 -1.92 -2.08 20.74
N ALA A 172 -3.22 -1.76 20.81
CA ALA A 172 -3.81 -0.69 20.01
C ALA A 172 -3.09 0.65 20.22
N SER A 173 -2.84 1.04 21.48
CA SER A 173 -2.13 2.30 21.78
C SER A 173 -0.69 2.31 21.28
N GLN A 174 0.05 1.21 21.42
CA GLN A 174 1.42 1.11 20.92
C GLN A 174 1.49 1.27 19.39
N VAL A 175 0.58 0.61 18.67
CA VAL A 175 0.53 0.71 17.20
C VAL A 175 0.07 2.08 16.76
N ALA A 176 -0.94 2.67 17.43
CA ALA A 176 -1.39 4.03 17.13
C ALA A 176 -0.27 5.06 17.31
N ASP A 177 0.54 4.95 18.36
CA ASP A 177 1.70 5.81 18.56
C ASP A 177 2.78 5.65 17.49
N LYS A 178 3.01 4.39 17.03
CA LYS A 178 3.92 4.13 15.91
C LYS A 178 3.38 4.75 14.61
N LEU A 179 2.07 4.64 14.36
CA LEU A 179 1.42 5.20 13.17
C LEU A 179 1.47 6.74 13.19
N ARG A 180 1.18 7.39 14.32
CA ARG A 180 1.26 8.86 14.45
C ARG A 180 2.68 9.36 14.17
N ARG A 181 3.70 8.75 14.80
CA ARG A 181 5.11 9.09 14.54
C ARG A 181 5.51 8.85 13.07
N LEU A 182 5.00 7.80 12.44
CA LEU A 182 5.25 7.54 11.02
C LEU A 182 4.63 8.63 10.14
N ALA A 183 3.38 9.02 10.41
CA ALA A 183 2.68 10.07 9.67
C ALA A 183 3.40 11.43 9.81
N GLU A 184 3.80 11.80 11.03
CA GLU A 184 4.59 13.00 11.30
C GLU A 184 5.92 12.99 10.52
N ARG A 185 6.70 11.92 10.65
CA ARG A 185 8.00 11.77 9.94
C ARG A 185 7.87 11.90 8.43
N LEU A 186 6.85 11.29 7.86
CA LEU A 186 6.62 11.30 6.40
C LEU A 186 5.80 12.51 5.95
N SER A 187 5.34 13.36 6.88
CA SER A 187 4.49 14.53 6.62
C SER A 187 3.26 14.17 5.77
N VAL A 188 2.52 13.15 6.19
CA VAL A 188 1.25 12.74 5.59
C VAL A 188 0.11 12.86 6.60
N ASP A 189 -1.06 13.29 6.11
CA ASP A 189 -2.25 13.49 6.95
C ASP A 189 -3.11 12.22 7.03
N GLU A 190 -2.85 11.25 6.14
CA GLU A 190 -3.62 10.03 6.00
C GLU A 190 -2.72 8.79 5.90
N LEU A 191 -3.09 7.73 6.61
CA LEU A 191 -2.51 6.41 6.48
C LEU A 191 -3.58 5.39 6.12
N VAL A 192 -3.29 4.53 5.17
CA VAL A 192 -4.12 3.37 4.84
C VAL A 192 -3.54 2.14 5.53
N VAL A 193 -4.31 1.53 6.42
CA VAL A 193 -3.87 0.35 7.17
C VAL A 193 -4.44 -0.91 6.52
N ILE A 194 -3.56 -1.84 6.18
CA ILE A 194 -3.92 -3.20 5.80
C ILE A 194 -3.44 -4.17 6.88
N THR A 195 -4.24 -5.19 7.17
CA THR A 195 -3.91 -6.24 8.12
C THR A 195 -4.12 -7.60 7.47
N TRP A 196 -3.13 -8.46 7.56
CA TRP A 196 -3.23 -9.87 7.15
C TRP A 196 -2.98 -10.76 8.36
N THR A 197 -3.94 -11.60 8.66
CA THR A 197 -3.82 -12.65 9.66
C THR A 197 -4.30 -13.96 9.05
N HIS A 198 -3.95 -15.09 9.65
CA HIS A 198 -4.48 -16.38 9.21
C HIS A 198 -5.99 -16.46 9.46
N GLU A 199 -6.45 -15.94 10.59
CA GLU A 199 -7.85 -15.97 11.00
C GLU A 199 -8.53 -14.64 10.72
N ALA A 200 -9.68 -14.67 10.03
CA ALA A 200 -10.45 -13.47 9.69
C ALA A 200 -10.97 -12.73 10.94
N ALA A 201 -11.28 -13.45 12.01
CA ALA A 201 -11.71 -12.84 13.28
C ALA A 201 -10.61 -11.98 13.91
N ALA A 202 -9.34 -12.43 13.87
CA ALA A 202 -8.20 -11.64 14.36
C ALA A 202 -7.95 -10.40 13.49
N GLN A 203 -8.18 -10.50 12.18
CA GLN A 203 -8.10 -9.35 11.27
C GLN A 203 -9.19 -8.31 11.60
N ALA A 204 -10.43 -8.73 11.73
CA ALA A 204 -11.55 -7.86 12.09
C ALA A 204 -11.27 -7.17 13.44
N ARG A 205 -10.83 -7.94 14.44
CA ARG A 205 -10.52 -7.42 15.78
C ARG A 205 -9.42 -6.36 15.74
N SER A 206 -8.38 -6.58 14.92
CA SER A 206 -7.32 -5.60 14.74
C SER A 206 -7.83 -4.26 14.19
N TYR A 207 -8.73 -4.28 13.22
CA TYR A 207 -9.36 -3.05 12.70
C TYR A 207 -10.27 -2.38 13.72
N GLU A 208 -11.07 -3.15 14.48
CA GLU A 208 -11.91 -2.59 15.55
C GLU A 208 -11.09 -1.86 16.61
N LEU A 209 -10.01 -2.46 17.07
CA LEU A 209 -9.12 -1.88 18.08
C LEU A 209 -8.46 -0.58 17.57
N LEU A 210 -7.99 -0.55 16.32
CA LEU A 210 -7.45 0.67 15.73
C LEU A 210 -8.51 1.74 15.53
N ALA A 211 -9.71 1.37 15.06
CA ALA A 211 -10.81 2.31 14.89
C ALA A 211 -11.19 2.98 16.22
N GLN A 212 -11.25 2.21 17.31
CA GLN A 212 -11.50 2.74 18.66
C GLN A 212 -10.39 3.71 19.10
N GLU A 213 -9.13 3.34 18.91
CA GLU A 213 -7.97 4.15 19.32
C GLU A 213 -7.87 5.48 18.55
N PHE A 214 -8.32 5.51 17.30
CA PHE A 214 -8.38 6.71 16.48
C PHE A 214 -9.75 7.40 16.52
N SER A 215 -10.66 6.96 17.39
CA SER A 215 -12.02 7.50 17.52
C SER A 215 -12.78 7.56 16.19
N LEU A 216 -12.54 6.58 15.33
CA LEU A 216 -13.29 6.43 14.08
C LEU A 216 -14.67 5.81 14.40
N THR A 217 -15.71 6.55 14.06
CA THR A 217 -17.09 6.03 14.15
C THR A 217 -17.41 5.20 12.92
N PRO A 218 -18.17 4.09 13.05
CA PRO A 218 -18.67 3.33 11.90
C PRO A 218 -19.54 4.17 10.98
#